data_1989c61404ca6946a2cf3c7d57c2fe82
#
_entry.id   1989c61404ca6946a2cf3c7d57c2fe82
#
_cell.length_a   1.000
_cell.length_b   1.000
_cell.length_c   1.000
_cell.angle_alpha   90.00
_cell.angle_beta   90.00
_cell.angle_gamma   90.00
#
_symmetry.space_group_name_H-M   'P 1'
#
loop_
_entity.id
_entity.type
_entity.pdbx_description
1 polymer ?
#
loop_
_entity_poly.entity_id
_entity_poly.type
_entity_poly.pdbx_seq_one_letter_code
_entity_poly.pdbx_strand_id
1 'polypeptide(L)'
;MADTYNQKTDRQDTAGSVYQREIFKRRSRYILVFSVLTAAFLIVTVLNINTGNVHISLPEILKILARRGEGGTEANIIWKIRLPRVLMAAILGGALSLSGFLLQTFFSNPIAGPFVLGISSGAKMMVALAMIFFLERYAFVSSYTLIVAAFIGAL
;
A
#
# COMPACT_ATOMS: atom_id res chain seq x y z
N MET A 1 1.26 27.12 -54.98
CA MET A 1 1.17 27.66 -53.59
C MET A 1 0.05 27.01 -52.79
N ALA A 2 -1.09 26.65 -53.37
CA ALA A 2 -2.20 25.95 -52.69
C ALA A 2 -1.87 24.52 -52.29
N ASP A 3 -1.11 23.75 -53.07
CA ASP A 3 -0.74 22.37 -52.78
C ASP A 3 0.18 22.22 -51.54
N THR A 4 1.07 23.17 -51.33
CA THR A 4 1.99 23.16 -50.18
C THR A 4 1.25 23.47 -48.87
N TYR A 5 0.19 24.26 -48.95
CA TYR A 5 -0.67 24.58 -47.81
C TYR A 5 -1.52 23.37 -47.41
N ASN A 6 -2.16 22.71 -48.37
CA ASN A 6 -2.94 21.49 -48.13
C ASN A 6 -2.09 20.34 -47.55
N GLN A 7 -0.86 20.13 -48.04
CA GLN A 7 0.04 19.12 -47.48
C GLN A 7 0.46 19.41 -46.03
N LYS A 8 0.62 20.68 -45.65
CA LYS A 8 0.92 21.03 -44.25
C LYS A 8 -0.26 20.76 -43.33
N THR A 9 -1.48 21.09 -43.76
CA THR A 9 -2.70 20.85 -42.96
C THR A 9 -2.93 19.35 -42.76
N ASP A 10 -2.79 18.55 -43.81
CA ASP A 10 -2.99 17.10 -43.76
C ASP A 10 -1.96 16.39 -42.85
N ARG A 11 -0.70 16.88 -42.86
CA ARG A 11 0.34 16.41 -41.94
C ARG A 11 0.06 16.77 -40.47
N GLN A 12 -0.48 17.95 -40.22
CA GLN A 12 -0.84 18.36 -38.83
C GLN A 12 -2.02 17.57 -38.32
N ASP A 13 -3.03 17.31 -39.12
CA ASP A 13 -4.20 16.52 -38.75
C ASP A 13 -3.82 15.04 -38.50
N THR A 14 -2.95 14.50 -39.34
CA THR A 14 -2.42 13.14 -39.17
C THR A 14 -1.57 13.02 -37.90
N ALA A 15 -0.68 13.97 -37.64
CA ALA A 15 0.13 14.02 -36.44
C ALA A 15 -0.72 14.16 -35.17
N GLY A 16 -1.77 15.00 -35.21
CA GLY A 16 -2.73 15.17 -34.12
C GLY A 16 -3.50 13.88 -33.82
N SER A 17 -3.96 13.19 -34.87
CA SER A 17 -4.70 11.93 -34.71
C SER A 17 -3.82 10.79 -34.15
N VAL A 18 -2.56 10.72 -34.56
CA VAL A 18 -1.58 9.74 -34.02
C VAL A 18 -1.28 10.04 -32.58
N TYR A 19 -1.06 11.30 -32.22
CA TYR A 19 -0.82 11.72 -30.84
C TYR A 19 -2.00 11.40 -29.92
N GLN A 20 -3.24 11.66 -30.34
CA GLN A 20 -4.44 11.33 -29.59
C GLN A 20 -4.59 9.82 -29.38
N ARG A 21 -4.29 9.01 -30.40
CA ARG A 21 -4.31 7.53 -30.28
C ARG A 21 -3.27 7.01 -29.28
N GLU A 22 -2.09 7.59 -29.27
CA GLU A 22 -1.03 7.23 -28.31
C GLU A 22 -1.44 7.57 -26.86
N ILE A 23 -2.00 8.76 -26.63
CA ILE A 23 -2.50 9.16 -25.32
C ILE A 23 -3.63 8.24 -24.88
N PHE A 24 -4.57 7.92 -25.77
CA PHE A 24 -5.68 7.03 -25.44
C PHE A 24 -5.21 5.63 -25.08
N LYS A 25 -4.26 5.05 -25.85
CA LYS A 25 -3.65 3.76 -25.53
C LYS A 25 -2.91 3.76 -24.20
N ARG A 26 -2.17 4.82 -23.89
CA ARG A 26 -1.50 4.97 -22.60
C ARG A 26 -2.51 5.05 -21.46
N ARG A 27 -3.52 5.88 -21.59
CA ARG A 27 -4.59 6.05 -20.59
C ARG A 27 -5.36 4.75 -20.35
N SER A 28 -5.70 4.01 -21.42
CA SER A 28 -6.36 2.71 -21.33
C SER A 28 -5.50 1.69 -20.58
N ARG A 29 -4.19 1.64 -20.85
CA ARG A 29 -3.26 0.77 -20.12
C ARG A 29 -3.19 1.12 -18.63
N TYR A 30 -3.12 2.40 -18.27
CA TYR A 30 -3.13 2.82 -16.86
C TYR A 30 -4.43 2.41 -16.17
N ILE A 31 -5.58 2.66 -16.78
CA ILE A 31 -6.88 2.25 -16.23
C ILE A 31 -6.92 0.73 -16.03
N LEU A 32 -6.47 -0.04 -17.01
CA LEU A 32 -6.43 -1.50 -16.91
C LEU A 32 -5.52 -1.96 -15.76
N VAL A 33 -4.31 -1.42 -15.66
CA VAL A 33 -3.37 -1.78 -14.59
C VAL A 33 -3.95 -1.43 -13.21
N PHE A 34 -4.51 -0.22 -13.05
CA PHE A 34 -5.14 0.18 -11.80
C PHE A 34 -6.36 -0.69 -11.45
N SER A 35 -7.20 -1.04 -12.45
CA SER A 35 -8.32 -1.96 -12.23
C SER A 35 -7.86 -3.35 -11.76
N VAL A 36 -6.83 -3.90 -12.40
CA VAL A 36 -6.28 -5.20 -12.02
C VAL A 36 -5.67 -5.16 -10.61
N LEU A 37 -4.91 -4.11 -10.29
CA LEU A 37 -4.35 -3.94 -8.96
C LEU A 37 -5.43 -3.77 -7.88
N THR A 38 -6.46 -2.99 -8.17
CA THR A 38 -7.59 -2.81 -7.25
C THR A 38 -8.34 -4.13 -7.04
N ALA A 39 -8.60 -4.88 -8.10
CA ALA A 39 -9.24 -6.19 -8.01
C ALA A 39 -8.37 -7.17 -7.20
N ALA A 40 -7.08 -7.24 -7.47
CA ALA A 40 -6.14 -8.05 -6.71
C ALA A 40 -6.11 -7.67 -5.23
N PHE A 41 -6.08 -6.37 -4.92
CA PHE A 41 -6.13 -5.87 -3.54
C PHE A 41 -7.41 -6.31 -2.83
N LEU A 42 -8.57 -6.18 -3.48
CA LEU A 42 -9.86 -6.61 -2.92
C LEU A 42 -9.90 -8.13 -2.68
N ILE A 43 -9.42 -8.92 -3.63
CA ILE A 43 -9.34 -10.39 -3.50
C ILE A 43 -8.45 -10.77 -2.32
N VAL A 44 -7.24 -10.21 -2.23
CA VAL A 44 -6.32 -10.48 -1.12
C VAL A 44 -6.90 -10.03 0.22
N THR A 45 -7.60 -8.91 0.26
CA THR A 45 -8.30 -8.43 1.46
C THR A 45 -9.37 -9.42 1.92
N VAL A 46 -10.22 -9.89 1.00
CA VAL A 46 -11.25 -10.89 1.30
C VAL A 46 -10.62 -12.21 1.76
N LEU A 47 -9.59 -12.68 1.08
CA LEU A 47 -8.86 -13.88 1.49
C LEU A 47 -8.24 -13.71 2.88
N ASN A 48 -7.63 -12.58 3.17
CA ASN A 48 -7.04 -12.30 4.48
C ASN A 48 -8.08 -12.29 5.61
N ILE A 49 -9.25 -11.71 5.37
CA ILE A 49 -10.35 -11.70 6.34
C ILE A 49 -10.92 -13.12 6.51
N ASN A 50 -10.98 -13.92 5.46
CA ASN A 50 -11.50 -15.28 5.53
C ASN A 50 -10.51 -16.28 6.13
N THR A 51 -9.20 -16.09 5.90
CA THR A 51 -8.15 -16.99 6.39
C THR A 51 -7.79 -16.67 7.83
N GLY A 52 -8.02 -17.59 8.74
CA GLY A 52 -7.66 -17.46 10.17
C GLY A 52 -8.02 -18.74 10.93
N ASN A 53 -7.63 -18.80 12.21
CA ASN A 53 -7.88 -19.96 13.09
C ASN A 53 -9.38 -20.27 13.31
N VAL A 54 -10.26 -19.30 13.02
CA VAL A 54 -11.71 -19.46 13.05
C VAL A 54 -12.22 -19.23 11.64
N HIS A 55 -12.84 -20.28 11.06
CA HIS A 55 -13.47 -20.19 9.75
C HIS A 55 -14.82 -19.45 9.89
N ILE A 56 -14.89 -18.25 9.32
CA ILE A 56 -16.11 -17.47 9.26
C ILE A 56 -16.53 -17.40 7.80
N SER A 57 -17.76 -17.79 7.49
CA SER A 57 -18.23 -17.81 6.11
C SER A 57 -18.33 -16.41 5.51
N LEU A 58 -18.07 -16.25 4.21
CA LEU A 58 -18.17 -14.97 3.51
C LEU A 58 -19.53 -14.25 3.72
N PRO A 59 -20.68 -14.92 3.65
CA PRO A 59 -21.97 -14.27 3.92
C PRO A 59 -22.07 -13.74 5.35
N GLU A 60 -21.46 -14.41 6.30
CA GLU A 60 -21.45 -14.03 7.70
C GLU A 60 -20.56 -12.81 7.95
N ILE A 61 -19.39 -12.76 7.31
CA ILE A 61 -18.52 -11.58 7.31
C ILE A 61 -19.28 -10.35 6.78
N LEU A 62 -19.98 -10.47 5.66
CA LEU A 62 -20.79 -9.40 5.09
C LEU A 62 -21.93 -8.96 6.03
N LYS A 63 -22.56 -9.92 6.71
CA LYS A 63 -23.62 -9.66 7.67
C LYS A 63 -23.11 -8.91 8.90
N ILE A 64 -21.94 -9.31 9.42
CA ILE A 64 -21.27 -8.66 10.55
C ILE A 64 -20.79 -7.24 10.17
N LEU A 65 -20.27 -7.05 8.96
CA LEU A 65 -19.87 -5.74 8.47
C LEU A 65 -21.06 -4.80 8.27
N ALA A 66 -22.20 -5.32 7.75
CA ALA A 66 -23.42 -4.55 7.49
C ALA A 66 -24.21 -4.24 8.77
N ARG A 67 -24.25 -5.16 9.72
CA ARG A 67 -24.92 -5.02 11.02
C ARG A 67 -23.89 -4.74 12.11
N ARG A 68 -23.60 -3.49 12.37
CA ARG A 68 -22.81 -3.06 13.53
C ARG A 68 -23.43 -3.58 14.82
N GLY A 69 -22.93 -4.72 15.36
CA GLY A 69 -23.11 -4.97 16.77
C GLY A 69 -24.00 -6.11 17.25
N GLU A 70 -24.32 -7.11 16.47
CA GLU A 70 -24.77 -8.38 17.09
C GLU A 70 -23.52 -9.08 17.66
N GLY A 71 -23.32 -8.92 18.98
CA GLY A 71 -22.13 -9.34 19.70
C GLY A 71 -22.01 -10.85 19.79
N GLY A 72 -21.22 -11.41 18.89
CA GLY A 72 -20.68 -12.76 18.99
C GLY A 72 -19.17 -12.71 19.03
N THR A 73 -18.54 -13.80 19.43
CA THR A 73 -17.08 -13.96 19.41
C THR A 73 -16.52 -13.66 18.01
N GLU A 74 -17.22 -14.04 16.97
CA GLU A 74 -16.86 -13.82 15.55
C GLU A 74 -16.84 -12.34 15.16
N ALA A 75 -17.86 -11.58 15.59
CA ALA A 75 -17.91 -10.14 15.38
C ALA A 75 -16.73 -9.44 16.08
N ASN A 76 -16.40 -9.83 17.29
CA ASN A 76 -15.24 -9.29 18.02
C ASN A 76 -13.92 -9.60 17.30
N ILE A 77 -13.76 -10.82 16.76
CA ILE A 77 -12.56 -11.20 15.98
C ILE A 77 -12.45 -10.35 14.72
N ILE A 78 -13.53 -10.13 14.00
CA ILE A 78 -13.52 -9.34 12.77
C ILE A 78 -13.20 -7.87 13.10
N TRP A 79 -13.92 -7.25 14.02
CA TRP A 79 -13.80 -5.82 14.31
C TRP A 79 -12.53 -5.45 15.10
N LYS A 80 -12.09 -6.29 16.05
CA LYS A 80 -10.95 -5.97 16.93
C LYS A 80 -9.63 -6.52 16.45
N ILE A 81 -9.62 -7.54 15.58
CA ILE A 81 -8.38 -8.19 15.16
C ILE A 81 -8.20 -8.13 13.65
N ARG A 82 -9.16 -8.64 12.86
CA ARG A 82 -8.96 -8.81 11.41
C ARG A 82 -9.01 -7.48 10.66
N LEU A 83 -10.04 -6.69 10.90
CA LEU A 83 -10.23 -5.42 10.22
C LEU A 83 -9.11 -4.41 10.49
N PRO A 84 -8.71 -4.16 11.77
CA PRO A 84 -7.58 -3.29 12.04
C PRO A 84 -6.28 -3.76 11.40
N ARG A 85 -6.02 -5.06 11.38
CA ARG A 85 -4.82 -5.63 10.73
C ARG A 85 -4.80 -5.35 9.23
N VAL A 86 -5.92 -5.55 8.54
CA VAL A 86 -6.04 -5.28 7.10
C VAL A 86 -5.88 -3.79 6.80
N LEU A 87 -6.53 -2.92 7.58
CA LEU A 87 -6.42 -1.48 7.44
C LEU A 87 -4.99 -0.99 7.66
N MET A 88 -4.34 -1.47 8.71
CA MET A 88 -2.94 -1.12 8.98
C MET A 88 -2.01 -1.62 7.89
N ALA A 89 -2.21 -2.82 7.36
CA ALA A 89 -1.42 -3.34 6.24
C ALA A 89 -1.58 -2.47 4.98
N ALA A 90 -2.80 -2.03 4.68
CA ALA A 90 -3.08 -1.16 3.54
C ALA A 90 -2.42 0.23 3.70
N ILE A 91 -2.56 0.84 4.88
CA ILE A 91 -1.99 2.16 5.19
C ILE A 91 -0.45 2.10 5.15
N LEU A 92 0.15 1.12 5.83
CA LEU A 92 1.60 0.98 5.88
C LEU A 92 2.19 0.61 4.52
N GLY A 93 1.52 -0.26 3.75
CA GLY A 93 1.91 -0.60 2.39
C GLY A 93 1.84 0.62 1.45
N GLY A 94 0.80 1.42 1.54
CA GLY A 94 0.66 2.68 0.80
C GLY A 94 1.73 3.70 1.18
N ALA A 95 1.98 3.87 2.48
CA ALA A 95 3.02 4.77 2.98
C ALA A 95 4.42 4.35 2.51
N LEU A 96 4.71 3.05 2.54
CA LEU A 96 5.98 2.50 2.07
C LEU A 96 6.17 2.69 0.55
N SER A 97 5.11 2.49 -0.23
CA SER A 97 5.10 2.72 -1.68
C SER A 97 5.37 4.19 -2.01
N LEU A 98 4.69 5.12 -1.32
CA LEU A 98 4.88 6.56 -1.49
C LEU A 98 6.31 6.98 -1.10
N SER A 99 6.80 6.50 0.04
CA SER A 99 8.17 6.74 0.48
C SER A 99 9.20 6.25 -0.54
N GLY A 100 9.01 5.04 -1.07
CA GLY A 100 9.86 4.49 -2.12
C GLY A 100 9.88 5.37 -3.38
N PHE A 101 8.70 5.80 -3.83
CA PHE A 101 8.59 6.71 -4.98
C PHE A 101 9.31 8.05 -4.75
N LEU A 102 9.14 8.67 -3.59
CA LEU A 102 9.81 9.92 -3.24
C LEU A 102 11.32 9.76 -3.22
N LEU A 103 11.84 8.69 -2.61
CA LEU A 103 13.27 8.41 -2.57
C LEU A 103 13.86 8.18 -3.97
N GLN A 104 13.19 7.39 -4.80
CA GLN A 104 13.62 7.14 -6.18
C GLN A 104 13.66 8.44 -6.99
N THR A 105 12.67 9.31 -6.80
CA THR A 105 12.60 10.60 -7.46
C THR A 105 13.70 11.55 -6.97
N PHE A 106 13.90 11.62 -5.66
CA PHE A 106 14.90 12.49 -5.05
C PHE A 106 16.33 12.13 -5.45
N PHE A 107 16.65 10.83 -5.42
CA PHE A 107 17.98 10.34 -5.81
C PHE A 107 18.13 10.12 -7.32
N SER A 108 17.07 10.33 -8.10
CA SER A 108 17.03 10.01 -9.53
C SER A 108 17.53 8.59 -9.84
N ASN A 109 17.28 7.66 -8.93
CA ASN A 109 17.78 6.29 -8.99
C ASN A 109 16.66 5.28 -8.66
N PRO A 110 16.29 4.39 -9.60
CA PRO A 110 15.21 3.42 -9.39
C PRO A 110 15.52 2.35 -8.33
N ILE A 111 16.79 2.24 -7.91
CA ILE A 111 17.19 1.27 -6.88
C ILE A 111 17.06 1.87 -5.47
N ALA A 112 16.97 3.19 -5.35
CA ALA A 112 16.83 3.86 -4.07
C ALA A 112 15.48 3.50 -3.41
N GLY A 113 15.55 2.94 -2.21
CA GLY A 113 14.38 2.59 -1.43
C GLY A 113 14.67 2.64 0.06
N PRO A 114 13.65 2.66 0.93
CA PRO A 114 13.82 2.81 2.37
C PRO A 114 14.67 1.69 2.99
N PHE A 115 14.70 0.51 2.39
CA PHE A 115 15.54 -0.60 2.85
C PHE A 115 17.03 -0.38 2.58
N VAL A 116 17.38 0.23 1.44
CA VAL A 116 18.77 0.47 1.02
C VAL A 116 19.42 1.53 1.90
N LEU A 117 18.66 2.50 2.39
CA LEU A 117 19.17 3.57 3.28
C LEU A 117 19.41 3.11 4.73
N GLY A 118 19.16 1.84 5.05
CA GLY A 118 19.40 1.33 6.39
C GLY A 118 18.34 1.68 7.43
N ILE A 119 17.28 2.39 7.06
CA ILE A 119 16.17 2.78 7.94
C ILE A 119 15.62 1.59 8.72
N SER A 120 15.38 0.47 8.02
CA SER A 120 14.91 -0.78 8.64
C SER A 120 15.91 -1.40 9.61
N SER A 121 17.19 -1.30 9.30
CA SER A 121 18.27 -1.85 10.15
C SER A 121 18.47 -1.03 11.41
N GLY A 122 18.45 0.30 11.29
CA GLY A 122 18.50 1.21 12.42
C GLY A 122 17.30 1.02 13.36
N ALA A 123 16.09 0.94 12.82
CA ALA A 123 14.88 0.67 13.59
C ALA A 123 15.00 -0.64 14.38
N LYS A 124 15.40 -1.73 13.72
CA LYS A 124 15.56 -3.05 14.37
C LYS A 124 16.63 -3.03 15.46
N MET A 125 17.72 -2.35 15.22
CA MET A 125 18.81 -2.21 16.21
C MET A 125 18.32 -1.49 17.47
N MET A 126 17.64 -0.35 17.32
CA MET A 126 17.12 0.40 18.46
C MET A 126 16.03 -0.36 19.22
N VAL A 127 15.17 -1.11 18.52
CA VAL A 127 14.19 -2.00 19.17
C VAL A 127 14.88 -3.09 19.96
N ALA A 128 15.91 -3.74 19.42
CA ALA A 128 16.66 -4.77 20.13
C ALA A 128 17.34 -4.22 21.38
N LEU A 129 18.01 -3.05 21.28
CA LEU A 129 18.62 -2.36 22.43
C LEU A 129 17.58 -2.01 23.50
N ALA A 130 16.43 -1.46 23.07
CA ALA A 130 15.34 -1.14 23.99
C ALA A 130 14.81 -2.40 24.69
N MET A 131 14.62 -3.50 23.95
CA MET A 131 14.19 -4.76 24.56
C MET A 131 15.17 -5.27 25.61
N ILE A 132 16.47 -5.29 25.32
CA ILE A 132 17.51 -5.73 26.27
C ILE A 132 17.45 -4.86 27.52
N PHE A 133 17.51 -3.53 27.35
CA PHE A 133 17.56 -2.61 28.48
C PHE A 133 16.31 -2.65 29.36
N PHE A 134 15.13 -2.65 28.75
CA PHE A 134 13.86 -2.62 29.51
C PHE A 134 13.50 -3.97 30.12
N LEU A 135 13.84 -5.10 29.46
CA LEU A 135 13.59 -6.43 30.03
C LEU A 135 14.47 -6.71 31.24
N GLU A 136 15.75 -6.30 31.20
CA GLU A 136 16.63 -6.43 32.36
C GLU A 136 16.16 -5.61 33.57
N ARG A 137 15.59 -4.41 33.32
CA ARG A 137 15.27 -3.47 34.38
C ARG A 137 13.86 -3.61 34.93
N TYR A 138 12.86 -3.92 34.08
CA TYR A 138 11.44 -3.81 34.41
C TYR A 138 10.65 -5.11 34.16
N ALA A 139 11.29 -6.18 33.67
CA ALA A 139 10.67 -7.45 33.30
C ALA A 139 9.50 -7.41 32.29
N PHE A 140 9.15 -6.22 31.77
CA PHE A 140 8.18 -6.07 30.69
C PHE A 140 8.52 -4.87 29.83
N VAL A 141 8.08 -4.92 28.55
CA VAL A 141 8.26 -3.84 27.58
C VAL A 141 6.91 -3.46 26.98
N SER A 142 6.57 -2.19 27.07
CA SER A 142 5.35 -1.69 26.45
C SER A 142 5.50 -1.61 24.93
N SER A 143 4.42 -1.89 24.20
CA SER A 143 4.41 -1.72 22.75
C SER A 143 4.74 -0.28 22.32
N TYR A 144 4.33 0.72 23.09
CA TYR A 144 4.66 2.14 22.84
C TYR A 144 6.17 2.41 22.89
N THR A 145 6.87 1.81 23.86
CA THR A 145 8.33 1.93 23.98
C THR A 145 9.04 1.39 22.74
N LEU A 146 8.59 0.25 22.22
CA LEU A 146 9.16 -0.35 21.01
C LEU A 146 8.89 0.50 19.76
N ILE A 147 7.70 1.09 19.65
CA ILE A 147 7.35 1.99 18.54
C ILE A 147 8.25 3.23 18.56
N VAL A 148 8.42 3.87 19.72
CA VAL A 148 9.28 5.05 19.87
C VAL A 148 10.74 4.69 19.57
N ALA A 149 11.23 3.56 20.09
CA ALA A 149 12.59 3.10 19.81
C ALA A 149 12.80 2.83 18.31
N ALA A 150 11.84 2.18 17.65
CA ALA A 150 11.88 1.94 16.21
C ALA A 150 11.92 3.25 15.42
N PHE A 151 11.12 4.24 15.83
CA PHE A 151 11.07 5.54 15.17
C PHE A 151 12.40 6.30 15.31
N ILE A 152 12.99 6.33 16.51
CA ILE A 152 14.31 6.95 16.75
C ILE A 152 15.39 6.26 15.93
N GLY A 153 15.35 4.93 15.85
CA GLY A 153 16.34 4.18 15.06
C GLY A 153 16.17 4.30 13.55
N ALA A 154 15.00 4.74 13.09
CA ALA A 154 14.71 4.97 11.67
C ALA A 154 15.14 6.38 11.18
N LEU A 155 15.38 7.32 12.07
CA LEU A 155 15.86 8.69 11.79
C LEU A 155 17.37 8.73 11.63
#